data_25e7085e0945fe668e44553a26912594
#
_entry.id   25e7085e0945fe668e44553a26912594
#
_cell.length_a   1.000
_cell.length_b   1.000
_cell.length_c   1.000
_cell.angle_alpha   90.00
_cell.angle_beta   90.00
_cell.angle_gamma   90.00
#
_symmetry.space_group_name_H-M   'P 1'
#
loop_
_entity.id
_entity.type
_entity.pdbx_description
1 polymer ?
#
loop_
_entity_poly.entity_id
_entity_poly.type
_entity_poly.pdbx_seq_one_letter_code
_entity_poly.pdbx_strand_id
1 'polypeptide(L)'
;DLEKKNELTILCPTNPYAATKAGAELLANSYRFSFNMPIIITRGNNVYGPNQYPEKLIPRFIQLLNQNKKVTIQGDGTNVRGFLHVTDVAKAIDLILEKGNVGEIYNIGSDDHDEYTVQEIAHRLITLIHNTSDYEKFIEYVEDRPFNDKRYYISNAKVKGLGWTIEKSFSTGLAELVELSKKL
;
A
#
# COMPACT_ATOMS: atom_id res chain seq x y z
N ASP A 1 9.01 8.22 -10.24
CA ASP A 1 9.74 9.20 -9.43
C ASP A 1 10.92 8.55 -8.72
N LEU A 2 12.10 9.14 -8.86
CA LEU A 2 13.32 8.70 -8.17
C LEU A 2 13.50 9.36 -6.81
N GLU A 3 12.74 10.43 -6.55
CA GLU A 3 12.86 11.23 -5.34
C GLU A 3 11.79 10.84 -4.30
N LYS A 4 12.25 10.58 -3.08
CA LYS A 4 11.39 10.23 -1.95
C LYS A 4 10.58 11.46 -1.49
N LYS A 5 9.25 11.37 -1.54
CA LYS A 5 8.35 12.47 -1.20
C LYS A 5 8.12 12.54 0.31
N ASN A 6 8.33 13.69 0.90
CA ASN A 6 8.03 13.97 2.30
C ASN A 6 6.68 14.70 2.44
N GLU A 7 6.31 15.04 3.65
CA GLU A 7 5.04 15.70 3.98
C GLU A 7 4.92 17.13 3.42
N LEU A 8 6.04 17.78 3.11
CA LEU A 8 6.09 19.13 2.52
C LEU A 8 5.99 19.11 0.99
N THR A 9 6.06 17.94 0.37
CA THR A 9 5.97 17.81 -1.09
C THR A 9 4.60 18.27 -1.57
N ILE A 10 4.60 19.18 -2.55
CA ILE A 10 3.37 19.71 -3.17
C ILE A 10 2.59 18.57 -3.81
N LEU A 11 1.28 18.52 -3.54
CA LEU A 11 0.38 17.55 -4.18
C LEU A 11 0.19 17.92 -5.66
N CYS A 12 0.52 17.01 -6.54
CA CYS A 12 0.33 17.15 -7.99
C CYS A 12 -0.43 15.92 -8.51
N PRO A 13 -1.77 15.88 -8.34
CA PRO A 13 -2.57 14.73 -8.75
C PRO A 13 -2.58 14.57 -10.26
N THR A 14 -2.35 13.35 -10.74
CA THR A 14 -2.21 13.00 -12.15
C THR A 14 -3.42 12.25 -12.72
N ASN A 15 -4.39 11.92 -11.87
CA ASN A 15 -5.63 11.28 -12.27
C ASN A 15 -6.81 11.74 -11.39
N PRO A 16 -8.07 11.51 -11.82
CA PRO A 16 -9.27 12.00 -11.10
C PRO A 16 -9.36 11.49 -9.65
N TYR A 17 -9.00 10.24 -9.39
CA TYR A 17 -9.01 9.69 -8.02
C TYR A 17 -7.99 10.42 -7.13
N ALA A 18 -6.77 10.61 -7.60
CA ALA A 18 -5.75 11.36 -6.86
C ALA A 18 -6.19 12.82 -6.60
N ALA A 19 -6.87 13.44 -7.58
CA ALA A 19 -7.43 14.78 -7.43
C ALA A 19 -8.49 14.85 -6.32
N THR A 20 -9.39 13.86 -6.23
CA THR A 20 -10.39 13.82 -5.14
C THR A 20 -9.74 13.66 -3.77
N LYS A 21 -8.67 12.86 -3.67
CA LYS A 21 -7.92 12.68 -2.42
C LYS A 21 -7.18 13.95 -2.00
N ALA A 22 -6.55 14.64 -2.95
CA ALA A 22 -5.92 15.94 -2.70
C ALA A 22 -6.97 17.01 -2.29
N GLY A 23 -8.13 17.03 -2.96
CA GLY A 23 -9.24 17.90 -2.60
C GLY A 23 -9.77 17.66 -1.18
N ALA A 24 -9.88 16.39 -0.78
CA ALA A 24 -10.29 16.03 0.58
C ALA A 24 -9.31 16.54 1.63
N GLU A 25 -7.99 16.47 1.36
CA GLU A 25 -6.97 17.01 2.26
C GLU A 25 -7.04 18.53 2.37
N LEU A 26 -7.22 19.23 1.24
CA LEU A 26 -7.40 20.68 1.23
C LEU A 26 -8.67 21.10 1.98
N LEU A 27 -9.75 20.34 1.82
CA LEU A 27 -11.00 20.59 2.55
C LEU A 27 -10.79 20.41 4.07
N ALA A 28 -10.13 19.33 4.50
CA ALA A 28 -9.81 19.10 5.91
C ALA A 28 -8.99 20.26 6.50
N ASN A 29 -7.97 20.74 5.76
CA ASN A 29 -7.19 21.89 6.17
C ASN A 29 -8.04 23.17 6.25
N SER A 30 -8.99 23.40 5.34
CA SER A 30 -9.88 24.56 5.40
C SER A 30 -10.74 24.57 6.68
N TYR A 31 -11.24 23.41 7.10
CA TYR A 31 -11.98 23.26 8.36
C TYR A 31 -11.09 23.53 9.57
N ARG A 32 -9.82 23.08 9.53
CA ARG A 32 -8.85 23.40 10.58
C ARG A 32 -8.66 24.90 10.75
N PHE A 33 -8.46 25.62 9.65
CA PHE A 33 -8.23 27.08 9.70
C PHE A 33 -9.52 27.86 10.03
N SER A 34 -10.64 27.50 9.42
CA SER A 34 -11.89 28.28 9.57
C SER A 34 -12.59 28.01 10.90
N PHE A 35 -12.49 26.81 11.44
CA PHE A 35 -13.24 26.36 12.62
C PHE A 35 -12.35 25.90 13.78
N ASN A 36 -11.04 26.07 13.63
CA ASN A 36 -10.05 25.65 14.64
C ASN A 36 -10.18 24.15 15.03
N MET A 37 -10.55 23.31 14.06
CA MET A 37 -10.71 21.86 14.31
C MET A 37 -9.35 21.19 14.55
N PRO A 38 -9.24 20.29 15.53
CA PRO A 38 -8.01 19.57 15.83
C PRO A 38 -7.77 18.42 14.81
N ILE A 39 -7.31 18.75 13.62
CA ILE A 39 -7.13 17.80 12.51
C ILE A 39 -5.65 17.45 12.37
N ILE A 40 -5.37 16.15 12.24
CA ILE A 40 -4.10 15.58 11.79
C ILE A 40 -4.38 14.79 10.51
N ILE A 41 -3.51 14.92 9.50
CA ILE A 41 -3.67 14.24 8.22
C ILE A 41 -2.64 13.12 8.11
N THR A 42 -3.07 11.95 7.64
CA THR A 42 -2.18 10.84 7.31
C THR A 42 -2.21 10.55 5.81
N ARG A 43 -1.05 10.29 5.22
CA ARG A 43 -0.89 9.84 3.83
C ARG A 43 -0.25 8.47 3.85
N GLY A 44 -0.99 7.45 3.39
CA GLY A 44 -0.55 6.05 3.45
C GLY A 44 -0.16 5.47 2.11
N ASN A 45 0.78 4.52 2.12
CA ASN A 45 1.05 3.61 1.02
C ASN A 45 0.00 2.48 0.96
N ASN A 46 0.24 1.48 0.11
CA ASN A 46 -0.67 0.35 -0.01
C ASN A 46 -0.69 -0.45 1.30
N VAL A 47 -1.87 -0.56 1.87
CA VAL A 47 -2.12 -1.38 3.06
C VAL A 47 -2.60 -2.75 2.63
N TYR A 48 -2.14 -3.81 3.30
CA TYR A 48 -2.61 -5.16 3.09
C TYR A 48 -2.85 -5.86 4.43
N GLY A 49 -3.66 -6.91 4.43
CA GLY A 49 -3.94 -7.65 5.65
C GLY A 49 -5.23 -8.45 5.59
N PRO A 50 -5.60 -9.14 6.69
CA PRO A 50 -6.86 -9.86 6.81
C PRO A 50 -8.06 -8.94 6.53
N ASN A 51 -9.10 -9.51 5.91
CA ASN A 51 -10.36 -8.81 5.57
C ASN A 51 -10.21 -7.67 4.55
N GLN A 52 -9.08 -7.57 3.85
CA GLN A 52 -8.97 -6.65 2.74
C GLN A 52 -9.95 -7.02 1.64
N TYR A 53 -10.52 -6.00 0.99
CA TYR A 53 -11.52 -6.18 -0.06
C TYR A 53 -10.99 -7.06 -1.22
N PRO A 54 -11.79 -8.04 -1.69
CA PRO A 54 -11.30 -9.10 -2.60
C PRO A 54 -10.86 -8.63 -4.00
N GLU A 55 -11.25 -7.42 -4.45
CA GLU A 55 -10.74 -6.86 -5.70
C GLU A 55 -9.33 -6.27 -5.61
N LYS A 56 -8.77 -6.11 -4.41
CA LYS A 56 -7.40 -5.62 -4.23
C LYS A 56 -6.37 -6.67 -4.64
N LEU A 57 -5.18 -6.22 -5.04
CA LEU A 57 -4.16 -7.04 -5.68
C LEU A 57 -3.88 -8.37 -4.94
N ILE A 58 -3.52 -8.30 -3.68
CA ILE A 58 -3.10 -9.47 -2.91
C ILE A 58 -4.26 -10.45 -2.68
N PRO A 59 -5.41 -10.05 -2.12
CA PRO A 59 -6.51 -10.99 -1.92
C PRO A 59 -7.07 -11.53 -3.24
N ARG A 60 -7.10 -10.73 -4.31
CA ARG A 60 -7.51 -11.20 -5.64
C ARG A 60 -6.58 -12.28 -6.18
N PHE A 61 -5.26 -12.08 -6.06
CA PHE A 61 -4.29 -13.07 -6.53
C PHE A 61 -4.40 -14.36 -5.73
N ILE A 62 -4.50 -14.28 -4.40
CA ILE A 62 -4.71 -15.45 -3.54
C ILE A 62 -5.98 -16.22 -3.96
N GLN A 63 -7.09 -15.52 -4.16
CA GLN A 63 -8.36 -16.12 -4.56
C GLN A 63 -8.25 -16.84 -5.91
N LEU A 64 -7.64 -16.21 -6.91
CA LEU A 64 -7.47 -16.81 -8.25
C LEU A 64 -6.57 -18.04 -8.20
N LEU A 65 -5.44 -17.95 -7.51
CA LEU A 65 -4.49 -19.05 -7.38
C LEU A 65 -5.10 -20.25 -6.62
N ASN A 66 -5.84 -20.02 -5.55
CA ASN A 66 -6.56 -21.08 -4.84
C ASN A 66 -7.60 -21.79 -5.74
N GLN A 67 -8.12 -21.10 -6.77
CA GLN A 67 -9.01 -21.68 -7.78
C GLN A 67 -8.26 -22.27 -8.98
N ASN A 68 -6.95 -22.40 -8.94
CA ASN A 68 -6.09 -22.80 -10.06
C ASN A 68 -6.27 -21.92 -11.32
N LYS A 69 -6.63 -20.65 -11.15
CA LYS A 69 -6.77 -19.67 -12.22
C LYS A 69 -5.53 -18.81 -12.34
N LYS A 70 -5.29 -18.26 -13.54
CA LYS A 70 -4.22 -17.33 -13.77
C LYS A 70 -4.49 -15.99 -13.09
N VAL A 71 -3.45 -15.38 -12.53
CA VAL A 71 -3.47 -13.98 -12.10
C VAL A 71 -3.19 -13.08 -13.28
N THR A 72 -3.91 -11.97 -13.35
CA THR A 72 -3.79 -11.01 -14.47
C THR A 72 -2.86 -9.87 -14.06
N ILE A 73 -1.78 -9.67 -14.80
CA ILE A 73 -0.81 -8.58 -14.62
C ILE A 73 -0.99 -7.57 -15.75
N GLN A 74 -1.21 -6.31 -15.40
CA GLN A 74 -1.33 -5.19 -16.35
C GLN A 74 0.06 -4.71 -16.76
N GLY A 75 0.26 -4.46 -18.07
CA GLY A 75 1.56 -4.09 -18.63
C GLY A 75 2.60 -5.19 -18.45
N ASP A 76 3.81 -4.79 -18.13
CA ASP A 76 4.95 -5.69 -17.89
C ASP A 76 5.10 -6.13 -16.42
N GLY A 77 4.24 -5.63 -15.52
CA GLY A 77 4.27 -5.94 -14.09
C GLY A 77 5.41 -5.30 -13.31
N THR A 78 6.17 -4.38 -13.89
CA THR A 78 7.33 -3.71 -13.27
C THR A 78 6.97 -2.55 -12.35
N ASN A 79 5.68 -2.18 -12.25
CA ASN A 79 5.22 -1.13 -11.35
C ASN A 79 5.51 -1.52 -9.89
N VAL A 80 6.23 -0.64 -9.19
CA VAL A 80 6.70 -0.86 -7.82
C VAL A 80 5.74 -0.28 -6.80
N ARG A 81 5.46 -1.02 -5.75
CA ARG A 81 4.61 -0.58 -4.62
C ARG A 81 5.23 -1.00 -3.29
N GLY A 82 5.21 -0.06 -2.34
CA GLY A 82 5.47 -0.36 -0.95
C GLY A 82 4.20 -0.87 -0.27
N PHE A 83 4.29 -1.97 0.46
CA PHE A 83 3.17 -2.56 1.17
C PHE A 83 3.40 -2.55 2.68
N LEU A 84 2.39 -2.09 3.43
CA LEU A 84 2.39 -2.14 4.88
C LEU A 84 1.29 -3.07 5.39
N HIS A 85 1.61 -3.88 6.37
CA HIS A 85 0.58 -4.69 7.03
C HIS A 85 -0.37 -3.80 7.83
N VAL A 86 -1.66 -4.13 7.80
CA VAL A 86 -2.72 -3.33 8.45
C VAL A 86 -2.47 -3.10 9.94
N THR A 87 -1.83 -4.04 10.64
CA THR A 87 -1.51 -3.88 12.06
C THR A 87 -0.47 -2.79 12.30
N ASP A 88 0.54 -2.67 11.43
CA ASP A 88 1.56 -1.63 11.55
C ASP A 88 0.99 -0.25 11.20
N VAL A 89 0.08 -0.20 10.23
CA VAL A 89 -0.66 1.04 9.92
C VAL A 89 -1.55 1.46 11.09
N ALA A 90 -2.26 0.52 11.71
CA ALA A 90 -3.08 0.80 12.88
C ALA A 90 -2.24 1.35 14.06
N LYS A 91 -1.08 0.73 14.33
CA LYS A 91 -0.13 1.23 15.34
C LYS A 91 0.41 2.63 15.01
N ALA A 92 0.67 2.90 13.72
CA ALA A 92 1.10 4.25 13.30
C ALA A 92 0.01 5.29 13.58
N ILE A 93 -1.26 4.98 13.24
CA ILE A 93 -2.39 5.89 13.47
C ILE A 93 -2.60 6.12 14.96
N ASP A 94 -2.58 5.08 15.77
CA ASP A 94 -2.71 5.16 17.23
C ASP A 94 -1.62 6.05 17.84
N LEU A 95 -0.36 5.82 17.46
CA LEU A 95 0.76 6.64 17.91
C LEU A 95 0.67 8.11 17.45
N ILE A 96 0.18 8.36 16.24
CA ILE A 96 -0.04 9.71 15.72
C ILE A 96 -1.17 10.42 16.49
N LEU A 97 -2.23 9.70 16.86
CA LEU A 97 -3.29 10.25 17.71
C LEU A 97 -2.78 10.62 19.10
N GLU A 98 -1.86 9.84 19.65
CA GLU A 98 -1.30 10.04 20.99
C GLU A 98 -0.21 11.14 21.04
N LYS A 99 0.70 11.14 20.04
CA LYS A 99 1.92 11.96 20.05
C LYS A 99 2.05 12.96 18.89
N GLY A 100 1.15 12.88 17.92
CA GLY A 100 1.19 13.77 16.75
C GLY A 100 0.70 15.17 17.08
N ASN A 101 1.21 16.14 16.34
CA ASN A 101 0.81 17.54 16.50
C ASN A 101 -0.40 17.86 15.62
N VAL A 102 -1.39 18.50 16.19
CA VAL A 102 -2.54 19.04 15.46
C VAL A 102 -2.08 19.99 14.35
N GLY A 103 -2.63 19.80 13.16
CA GLY A 103 -2.28 20.58 11.97
C GLY A 103 -1.13 20.01 11.14
N GLU A 104 -0.51 18.96 11.61
CA GLU A 104 0.59 18.30 10.89
C GLU A 104 0.09 17.18 9.98
N ILE A 105 0.93 16.85 9.00
CA ILE A 105 0.74 15.71 8.09
C ILE A 105 1.78 14.65 8.44
N TYR A 106 1.39 13.37 8.39
CA TYR A 106 2.29 12.25 8.61
C TYR A 106 2.16 11.23 7.47
N ASN A 107 3.27 10.93 6.80
CA ASN A 107 3.35 9.86 5.84
C ASN A 107 3.51 8.52 6.57
N ILE A 108 2.70 7.53 6.20
CA ILE A 108 2.78 6.15 6.70
C ILE A 108 3.18 5.27 5.51
N GLY A 109 4.47 5.04 5.33
CA GLY A 109 5.07 4.33 4.20
C GLY A 109 5.93 3.15 4.63
N SER A 110 6.17 2.22 3.70
CA SER A 110 7.13 1.12 3.86
C SER A 110 8.57 1.65 3.89
N ASP A 111 9.49 0.82 4.33
CA ASP A 111 10.92 1.08 4.17
C ASP A 111 11.38 0.78 2.74
N ASP A 112 12.55 1.33 2.36
CA ASP A 112 13.04 1.28 0.98
C ASP A 112 13.27 -0.14 0.45
N HIS A 113 13.54 -1.09 1.34
CA HIS A 113 13.73 -2.50 1.00
C HIS A 113 12.42 -3.31 0.98
N ASP A 114 11.29 -2.72 1.36
CA ASP A 114 9.96 -3.34 1.38
C ASP A 114 9.07 -2.82 0.23
N GLU A 115 9.68 -2.65 -0.93
CA GLU A 115 8.97 -2.32 -2.17
C GLU A 115 9.06 -3.51 -3.13
N TYR A 116 7.94 -3.84 -3.76
CA TYR A 116 7.81 -5.01 -4.63
C TYR A 116 7.11 -4.64 -5.93
N THR A 117 7.55 -5.23 -7.03
CA THR A 117 6.83 -5.19 -8.29
C THR A 117 5.58 -6.09 -8.23
N VAL A 118 4.60 -5.81 -9.07
CA VAL A 118 3.40 -6.66 -9.19
C VAL A 118 3.79 -8.10 -9.57
N GLN A 119 4.81 -8.24 -10.42
CA GLN A 119 5.34 -9.53 -10.83
C GLN A 119 5.98 -10.31 -9.66
N GLU A 120 6.79 -9.64 -8.82
CA GLU A 120 7.40 -10.28 -7.64
C GLU A 120 6.34 -10.75 -6.64
N ILE A 121 5.26 -9.98 -6.46
CA ILE A 121 4.14 -10.39 -5.59
C ILE A 121 3.46 -11.63 -6.17
N ALA A 122 3.21 -11.67 -7.49
CA ALA A 122 2.64 -12.85 -8.15
C ALA A 122 3.52 -14.08 -7.96
N HIS A 123 4.83 -13.96 -8.20
CA HIS A 123 5.80 -15.06 -8.02
C HIS A 123 5.81 -15.58 -6.59
N ARG A 124 5.84 -14.70 -5.58
CA ARG A 124 5.80 -15.08 -4.16
C ARG A 124 4.52 -15.84 -3.82
N LEU A 125 3.37 -15.36 -4.27
CA LEU A 125 2.08 -16.02 -4.03
C LEU A 125 1.98 -17.39 -4.74
N ILE A 126 2.44 -17.50 -5.99
CA ILE A 126 2.49 -18.77 -6.72
C ILE A 126 3.37 -19.77 -5.97
N THR A 127 4.55 -19.35 -5.53
CA THR A 127 5.45 -20.21 -4.75
C THR A 127 4.80 -20.66 -3.43
N LEU A 128 4.14 -19.75 -2.70
CA LEU A 128 3.49 -20.07 -1.42
C LEU A 128 2.28 -21.01 -1.56
N ILE A 129 1.51 -20.86 -2.64
CA ILE A 129 0.24 -21.60 -2.82
C ILE A 129 0.47 -22.93 -3.55
N HIS A 130 1.28 -22.93 -4.62
CA HIS A 130 1.48 -24.08 -5.49
C HIS A 130 2.82 -24.80 -5.32
N ASN A 131 3.72 -24.25 -4.49
CA ASN A 131 5.07 -24.77 -4.27
C ASN A 131 5.84 -25.01 -5.58
N THR A 132 5.79 -24.07 -6.51
CA THR A 132 6.41 -24.15 -7.83
C THR A 132 7.10 -22.85 -8.22
N SER A 133 8.07 -22.93 -9.12
CA SER A 133 8.71 -21.80 -9.81
C SER A 133 8.27 -21.69 -11.29
N ASP A 134 7.31 -22.49 -11.73
CA ASP A 134 6.70 -22.38 -13.07
C ASP A 134 5.63 -21.28 -13.08
N TYR A 135 6.10 -20.01 -13.07
CA TYR A 135 5.24 -18.85 -12.95
C TYR A 135 4.38 -18.60 -14.18
N GLU A 136 4.88 -18.91 -15.38
CA GLU A 136 4.19 -18.66 -16.66
C GLU A 136 2.84 -19.39 -16.74
N LYS A 137 2.76 -20.55 -16.12
CA LYS A 137 1.51 -21.32 -16.04
C LYS A 137 0.39 -20.57 -15.33
N PHE A 138 0.73 -19.69 -14.39
CA PHE A 138 -0.21 -19.02 -13.49
C PHE A 138 -0.34 -17.52 -13.74
N ILE A 139 0.38 -16.96 -14.70
CA ILE A 139 0.34 -15.52 -15.03
C ILE A 139 -0.23 -15.32 -16.42
N GLU A 140 -1.03 -14.26 -16.55
CA GLU A 140 -1.52 -13.73 -17.81
C GLU A 140 -1.24 -12.23 -17.85
N TYR A 141 -0.52 -11.78 -18.88
CA TYR A 141 -0.25 -10.36 -19.08
C TYR A 141 -1.33 -9.76 -19.98
N VAL A 142 -1.84 -8.59 -19.59
CA VAL A 142 -2.84 -7.83 -20.35
C VAL A 142 -2.37 -6.41 -20.58
N GLU A 143 -3.05 -5.69 -21.48
CA GLU A 143 -2.78 -4.29 -21.75
C GLU A 143 -2.80 -3.45 -20.47
N ASP A 144 -1.82 -2.54 -20.33
CA ASP A 144 -1.76 -1.64 -19.19
C ASP A 144 -2.84 -0.56 -19.25
N ARG A 145 -3.12 0.03 -18.09
CA ARG A 145 -4.01 1.18 -18.00
C ARG A 145 -3.39 2.38 -18.73
N PRO A 146 -4.22 3.31 -19.27
CA PRO A 146 -3.73 4.52 -19.95
C PRO A 146 -2.79 5.35 -19.06
N PHE A 147 -2.98 5.28 -17.75
CA PHE A 147 -2.11 5.90 -16.75
C PHE A 147 -1.93 4.96 -15.55
N ASN A 148 -0.69 4.63 -15.26
CA ASN A 148 -0.31 3.79 -14.12
C ASN A 148 0.98 4.34 -13.51
N ASP A 149 0.91 4.78 -12.25
CA ASP A 149 2.08 5.29 -11.54
C ASP A 149 3.14 4.19 -11.42
N LYS A 150 4.39 4.50 -11.79
CA LYS A 150 5.50 3.53 -11.70
C LYS A 150 5.87 3.21 -10.27
N ARG A 151 5.87 4.21 -9.37
CA ARG A 151 6.28 4.04 -7.97
C ARG A 151 5.62 5.06 -7.05
N TYR A 152 5.16 4.63 -5.88
CA TYR A 152 4.72 5.50 -4.78
C TYR A 152 5.80 5.57 -3.70
N TYR A 153 6.75 6.50 -3.84
CA TYR A 153 7.91 6.60 -2.99
C TYR A 153 7.75 7.73 -1.97
N ILE A 154 7.33 7.40 -0.75
CA ILE A 154 7.11 8.36 0.34
C ILE A 154 8.03 8.10 1.53
N SER A 155 8.42 9.17 2.22
CA SER A 155 9.23 9.10 3.43
C SER A 155 8.35 8.84 4.65
N ASN A 156 8.75 7.89 5.48
CA ASN A 156 8.15 7.58 6.78
C ASN A 156 8.96 8.13 7.97
N ALA A 157 9.98 8.96 7.70
CA ALA A 157 10.91 9.44 8.72
C ALA A 157 10.21 10.20 9.85
N LYS A 158 9.18 10.99 9.53
CA LYS A 158 8.44 11.80 10.50
C LYS A 158 7.66 10.93 11.50
N VAL A 159 6.92 9.93 11.04
CA VAL A 159 6.20 9.02 11.92
C VAL A 159 7.16 8.13 12.72
N LYS A 160 8.29 7.72 12.14
CA LYS A 160 9.37 7.02 12.86
C LYS A 160 9.97 7.90 13.97
N GLY A 161 10.07 9.20 13.77
CA GLY A 161 10.49 10.16 14.79
C GLY A 161 9.60 10.20 16.03
N LEU A 162 8.33 9.76 15.94
CA LEU A 162 7.43 9.57 17.08
C LEU A 162 7.69 8.25 17.85
N GLY A 163 8.49 7.34 17.29
CA GLY A 163 8.81 6.03 17.86
C GLY A 163 8.12 4.85 17.14
N TRP A 164 7.46 5.08 15.99
CA TRP A 164 6.85 4.00 15.21
C TRP A 164 7.90 3.15 14.49
N THR A 165 7.65 1.85 14.44
CA THR A 165 8.47 0.86 13.71
C THR A 165 7.58 -0.08 12.92
N ILE A 166 8.10 -0.62 11.81
CA ILE A 166 7.46 -1.71 11.06
C ILE A 166 7.85 -3.02 11.74
N GLU A 167 6.87 -3.77 12.22
CA GLU A 167 7.10 -5.03 12.95
C GLU A 167 6.78 -6.25 12.09
N LYS A 168 5.83 -6.14 11.17
CA LYS A 168 5.40 -7.24 10.30
C LYS A 168 6.12 -7.19 8.96
N SER A 169 7.05 -8.11 8.70
CA SER A 169 7.67 -8.23 7.38
C SER A 169 6.65 -8.60 6.32
N PHE A 170 6.85 -8.13 5.08
CA PHE A 170 5.96 -8.46 3.96
C PHE A 170 5.85 -9.97 3.74
N SER A 171 6.97 -10.69 3.80
CA SER A 171 6.99 -12.13 3.61
C SER A 171 6.17 -12.87 4.67
N THR A 172 6.29 -12.49 5.95
CA THR A 172 5.50 -13.08 7.04
C THR A 172 4.02 -12.79 6.87
N GLY A 173 3.65 -11.53 6.61
CA GLY A 173 2.25 -11.14 6.43
C GLY A 173 1.60 -11.81 5.21
N LEU A 174 2.36 -11.98 4.11
CA LEU A 174 1.87 -12.65 2.91
C LEU A 174 1.59 -14.15 3.17
N ALA A 175 2.50 -14.83 3.87
CA ALA A 175 2.33 -16.23 4.26
C ALA A 175 1.11 -16.42 5.19
N GLU A 176 0.92 -15.54 6.17
CA GLU A 176 -0.26 -15.55 7.03
C GLU A 176 -1.57 -15.42 6.24
N LEU A 177 -1.62 -14.54 5.24
CA LEU A 177 -2.82 -14.37 4.41
C LEU A 177 -3.13 -15.63 3.58
N VAL A 178 -2.10 -16.28 3.03
CA VAL A 178 -2.26 -17.54 2.32
C VAL A 178 -2.80 -18.63 3.25
N GLU A 179 -2.25 -18.77 4.46
CA GLU A 179 -2.75 -19.74 5.44
C GLU A 179 -4.20 -19.45 5.89
N LEU A 180 -4.55 -18.18 6.09
CA LEU A 180 -5.92 -17.78 6.41
C LEU A 180 -6.90 -18.14 5.28
N SER A 181 -6.47 -17.97 4.03
CA SER A 181 -7.32 -18.25 2.85
C SER A 181 -7.66 -19.74 2.67
N LYS A 182 -6.88 -20.66 3.26
CA LYS A 182 -7.14 -22.10 3.23
C LYS A 182 -8.24 -22.52 4.22
N LYS A 183 -8.62 -21.64 5.13
CA LYS A 183 -9.63 -21.91 6.18
C LYS A 183 -11.02 -21.37 5.82
N LEU A 184 -11.13 -20.64 4.72
CA LEU A 184 -12.36 -20.07 4.17
C LEU A 184 -12.86 -20.90 2.99
#